data_c6ee0e6b60e3eba4a456d3bad0c70c8f
#
_entry.id   c6ee0e6b60e3eba4a456d3bad0c70c8f
#
_cell.length_a   1.000
_cell.length_b   1.000
_cell.length_c   1.000
_cell.angle_alpha   90.00
_cell.angle_beta   90.00
_cell.angle_gamma   90.00
#
_symmetry.space_group_name_H-M   'P 1'
#
loop_
_entity.id
_entity.type
_entity.pdbx_description
1 polymer ?
#
loop_
_entity_poly.entity_id
_entity_poly.type
_entity_poly.pdbx_seq_one_letter_code
_entity_poly.pdbx_strand_id
1 'polypeptide(L)'
;MIRKAEIKDLAILAELACQPWPHHTVEEMRAEYADMIAKPDAAFFLAFAQETAVGFAQCQLRHDYVEGTDSSPVGYLEGIYVAQSYRKQGIAKALLAACESWAKSKGCREFASDCELTNTQSLQFHLR
;
A
#
# COMPACT_ATOMS: atom_id res chain seq x y z
N MET A 1 -0.81 1.95 14.94
CA MET A 1 -2.09 1.29 14.58
C MET A 1 -2.28 1.32 13.07
N ILE A 2 -2.68 0.20 12.50
CA ILE A 2 -2.91 0.09 11.05
C ILE A 2 -4.40 -0.08 10.82
N ARG A 3 -4.96 0.68 9.87
CA ARG A 3 -6.36 0.46 9.49
C ARG A 3 -6.54 0.72 8.01
N LYS A 4 -7.61 0.16 7.45
CA LYS A 4 -7.96 0.39 6.06
C LYS A 4 -8.45 1.82 5.91
N ALA A 5 -8.00 2.49 4.86
CA ALA A 5 -8.39 3.86 4.59
C ALA A 5 -9.77 3.90 3.94
N GLU A 6 -10.48 4.98 4.18
CA GLU A 6 -11.81 5.24 3.64
C GLU A 6 -11.79 6.52 2.84
N ILE A 7 -12.91 6.81 2.18
CA ILE A 7 -12.99 8.01 1.35
C ILE A 7 -12.65 9.27 2.13
N LYS A 8 -13.03 9.33 3.39
CA LYS A 8 -12.73 10.49 4.22
C LYS A 8 -11.23 10.70 4.44
N ASP A 9 -10.43 9.69 4.14
CA ASP A 9 -8.98 9.77 4.36
C ASP A 9 -8.21 10.21 3.12
N LEU A 10 -8.90 10.57 2.03
CA LEU A 10 -8.23 10.88 0.77
C LEU A 10 -7.20 12.00 0.89
N ALA A 11 -7.51 13.04 1.65
CA ALA A 11 -6.57 14.15 1.80
C ALA A 11 -5.29 13.69 2.49
N ILE A 12 -5.43 12.88 3.53
CA ILE A 12 -4.27 12.37 4.27
C ILE A 12 -3.43 11.47 3.38
N LEU A 13 -4.09 10.58 2.62
CA LEU A 13 -3.38 9.70 1.71
C LEU A 13 -2.60 10.48 0.65
N ALA A 14 -3.23 11.51 0.08
CA ALA A 14 -2.58 12.31 -0.94
C ALA A 14 -1.38 13.05 -0.38
N GLU A 15 -1.50 13.57 0.82
CA GLU A 15 -0.38 14.27 1.44
C GLU A 15 0.79 13.33 1.70
N LEU A 16 0.51 12.14 2.19
CA LEU A 16 1.57 11.17 2.42
C LEU A 16 2.22 10.73 1.12
N ALA A 17 1.42 10.55 0.07
CA ALA A 17 1.93 10.10 -1.22
C ALA A 17 2.86 11.12 -1.86
N CYS A 18 2.65 12.39 -1.61
CA CYS A 18 3.48 13.43 -2.19
C CYS A 18 4.87 13.51 -1.55
N GLN A 19 5.09 12.85 -0.42
CA GLN A 19 6.40 12.84 0.19
C GLN A 19 7.42 12.06 -0.64
N PRO A 20 7.13 10.82 -1.06
CA PRO A 20 8.09 10.10 -1.91
C PRO A 20 8.05 10.55 -3.38
N TRP A 21 6.97 11.19 -3.79
CA TRP A 21 6.81 11.63 -5.19
C TRP A 21 6.52 13.13 -5.24
N PRO A 22 7.53 13.97 -4.95
CA PRO A 22 7.30 15.41 -4.76
C PRO A 22 6.91 16.17 -6.02
N HIS A 23 7.06 15.56 -7.20
CA HIS A 23 6.65 16.22 -8.44
C HIS A 23 5.16 16.07 -8.73
N HIS A 24 4.44 15.33 -7.89
CA HIS A 24 2.98 15.27 -7.97
C HIS A 24 2.38 16.23 -6.96
N THR A 25 1.23 16.77 -7.28
CA THR A 25 0.52 17.64 -6.35
C THR A 25 -0.46 16.84 -5.51
N VAL A 26 -0.84 17.41 -4.37
CA VAL A 26 -1.84 16.77 -3.51
C VAL A 26 -3.15 16.59 -4.28
N GLU A 27 -3.52 17.59 -5.10
CA GLU A 27 -4.75 17.51 -5.88
C GLU A 27 -4.72 16.37 -6.88
N GLU A 28 -3.57 16.18 -7.54
CA GLU A 28 -3.43 15.09 -8.51
C GLU A 28 -3.55 13.74 -7.81
N MET A 29 -2.86 13.58 -6.70
CA MET A 29 -2.89 12.31 -5.99
C MET A 29 -4.28 12.03 -5.41
N ARG A 30 -4.93 13.07 -4.91
CA ARG A 30 -6.25 12.91 -4.37
C ARG A 30 -7.24 12.45 -5.43
N ALA A 31 -7.17 13.04 -6.62
CA ALA A 31 -8.06 12.67 -7.72
C ALA A 31 -7.82 11.22 -8.16
N GLU A 32 -6.55 10.86 -8.28
CA GLU A 32 -6.19 9.50 -8.68
C GLU A 32 -6.68 8.48 -7.67
N TYR A 33 -6.46 8.75 -6.39
CA TYR A 33 -6.83 7.82 -5.33
C TYR A 33 -8.35 7.76 -5.13
N ALA A 34 -9.05 8.84 -5.44
CA ALA A 34 -10.52 8.83 -5.32
C ALA A 34 -11.14 7.79 -6.23
N ASP A 35 -10.57 7.63 -7.43
CA ASP A 35 -11.06 6.60 -8.35
C ASP A 35 -10.80 5.20 -7.83
N MET A 36 -9.73 5.01 -7.12
CA MET A 36 -9.29 3.67 -6.73
C MET A 36 -9.88 3.22 -5.41
N ILE A 37 -10.06 4.15 -4.47
CA ILE A 37 -10.40 3.76 -3.11
C ILE A 37 -11.78 3.12 -3.00
N ALA A 38 -12.66 3.43 -3.95
CA ALA A 38 -14.00 2.88 -3.97
C ALA A 38 -14.09 1.54 -4.69
N LYS A 39 -13.02 1.11 -5.34
CA LYS A 39 -13.05 -0.13 -6.12
C LYS A 39 -12.81 -1.33 -5.21
N PRO A 40 -13.53 -2.43 -5.44
CA PRO A 40 -13.31 -3.62 -4.61
C PRO A 40 -11.96 -4.30 -4.83
N ASP A 41 -11.31 -4.00 -5.96
CA ASP A 41 -10.02 -4.61 -6.28
C ASP A 41 -8.83 -3.80 -5.79
N ALA A 42 -9.06 -2.76 -5.03
CA ALA A 42 -7.98 -1.93 -4.52
C ALA A 42 -8.22 -1.61 -3.05
N ALA A 43 -7.13 -1.35 -2.33
CA ALA A 43 -7.23 -0.96 -0.93
C ALA A 43 -6.04 -0.11 -0.56
N PHE A 44 -6.27 0.79 0.37
CA PHE A 44 -5.22 1.60 0.97
C PHE A 44 -5.23 1.36 2.46
N PHE A 45 -4.06 1.29 3.06
CA PHE A 45 -3.92 1.13 4.50
C PHE A 45 -3.12 2.28 5.06
N LEU A 46 -3.54 2.77 6.20
CA LEU A 46 -2.88 3.88 6.89
C LEU A 46 -2.27 3.38 8.19
N ALA A 47 -1.10 3.90 8.49
CA ALA A 47 -0.45 3.64 9.77
C ALA A 47 -0.46 4.93 10.58
N PHE A 48 -0.83 4.80 11.84
CA PHE A 48 -0.93 5.93 12.75
C PHE A 48 0.00 5.76 13.94
N ALA A 49 0.68 6.84 14.31
CA ALA A 49 1.33 6.94 15.60
C ALA A 49 0.45 7.87 16.42
N GLN A 50 -0.26 7.29 17.38
CA GLN A 50 -1.30 8.00 18.10
C GLN A 50 -2.35 8.49 17.11
N GLU A 51 -2.51 9.78 16.92
CA GLU A 51 -3.52 10.30 16.00
C GLU A 51 -2.93 10.85 14.71
N THR A 52 -1.63 10.67 14.52
CA THR A 52 -0.94 11.21 13.36
C THR A 52 -0.70 10.10 12.34
N ALA A 53 -1.09 10.33 11.10
CA ALA A 53 -0.81 9.38 10.02
C ALA A 53 0.66 9.49 9.65
N VAL A 54 1.37 8.36 9.74
CA VAL A 54 2.82 8.34 9.52
C VAL A 54 3.24 7.46 8.38
N GLY A 55 2.29 6.77 7.75
CA GLY A 55 2.62 5.94 6.60
C GLY A 55 1.38 5.40 5.92
N PHE A 56 1.56 4.87 4.71
CA PHE A 56 0.47 4.24 4.00
C PHE A 56 1.01 3.17 3.06
N ALA A 57 0.11 2.29 2.64
CA ALA A 57 0.39 1.32 1.58
C ALA A 57 -0.80 1.26 0.66
N GLN A 58 -0.53 1.10 -0.62
CA GLN A 58 -1.54 0.94 -1.66
C GLN A 58 -1.37 -0.41 -2.29
N CYS A 59 -2.45 -1.19 -2.36
CA CYS A 59 -2.41 -2.48 -3.00
C CYS A 59 -3.64 -2.69 -3.85
N GLN A 60 -3.53 -3.63 -4.78
CA GLN A 60 -4.68 -3.97 -5.64
C GLN A 60 -4.54 -5.39 -6.12
N LEU A 61 -5.60 -5.90 -6.70
CA LEU A 61 -5.59 -7.20 -7.34
C LEU A 61 -5.20 -7.03 -8.80
N ARG A 62 -4.34 -7.91 -9.27
CA ARG A 62 -4.01 -7.98 -10.68
C ARG A 62 -4.47 -9.32 -11.23
N HIS A 63 -5.20 -9.26 -12.31
CA HIS A 63 -5.77 -10.44 -12.94
C HIS A 63 -4.96 -10.90 -14.15
N ASP A 64 -4.09 -10.04 -14.64
CA ASP A 64 -3.16 -10.39 -15.71
C ASP A 64 -1.95 -11.08 -15.13
N TYR A 65 -1.15 -11.66 -16.01
CA TYR A 65 0.08 -12.30 -15.58
C TYR A 65 0.99 -11.30 -14.88
N VAL A 66 1.53 -11.71 -13.75
CA VAL A 66 2.54 -10.96 -13.01
C VAL A 66 3.79 -11.82 -12.98
N GLU A 67 4.91 -11.25 -13.40
CA GLU A 67 6.17 -11.99 -13.50
C GLU A 67 6.51 -12.62 -12.15
N GLY A 68 6.86 -13.90 -12.19
CA GLY A 68 7.23 -14.62 -10.98
C GLY A 68 6.06 -15.26 -10.25
N THR A 69 4.83 -15.15 -10.78
CA THR A 69 3.67 -15.74 -10.16
C THR A 69 3.02 -16.75 -11.06
N ASP A 70 2.24 -17.66 -10.46
CA ASP A 70 1.59 -18.75 -11.17
C ASP A 70 0.08 -18.76 -10.98
N SER A 71 -0.47 -17.78 -10.31
CA SER A 71 -1.90 -17.78 -9.99
C SER A 71 -2.53 -16.47 -10.39
N SER A 72 -3.86 -16.41 -10.31
CA SER A 72 -4.64 -15.22 -10.58
C SER A 72 -5.92 -15.30 -9.77
N PRO A 73 -6.35 -14.21 -9.13
CA PRO A 73 -5.67 -12.92 -9.10
C PRO A 73 -4.45 -12.93 -8.19
N VAL A 74 -3.57 -11.97 -8.39
CA VAL A 74 -2.40 -11.78 -7.56
C VAL A 74 -2.56 -10.47 -6.80
N GLY A 75 -2.29 -10.49 -5.50
CA GLY A 75 -2.22 -9.25 -4.75
C GLY A 75 -0.95 -8.51 -5.13
N TYR A 76 -1.04 -7.20 -5.30
CA TYR A 76 0.08 -6.43 -5.79
C TYR A 76 0.24 -5.16 -4.97
N LEU A 77 1.45 -4.93 -4.46
CA LEU A 77 1.76 -3.71 -3.74
C LEU A 77 2.15 -2.64 -4.75
N GLU A 78 1.34 -1.57 -4.81
CA GLU A 78 1.57 -0.50 -5.76
C GLU A 78 2.46 0.59 -5.18
N GLY A 79 2.38 0.82 -3.86
CA GLY A 79 3.22 1.82 -3.23
C GLY A 79 3.19 1.67 -1.73
N ILE A 80 4.26 2.16 -1.09
CA ILE A 80 4.36 2.13 0.35
C ILE A 80 5.28 3.27 0.79
N TYR A 81 4.93 3.90 1.89
CA TYR A 81 5.71 5.01 2.42
C TYR A 81 5.56 5.06 3.93
N VAL A 82 6.66 5.30 4.62
CA VAL A 82 6.67 5.56 6.06
C VAL A 82 7.51 6.80 6.27
N ALA A 83 6.99 7.74 7.05
CA ALA A 83 7.70 8.98 7.35
C ALA A 83 9.04 8.65 8.00
N GLN A 84 10.05 9.43 7.66
CA GLN A 84 11.43 9.12 8.03
C GLN A 84 11.60 8.91 9.53
N SER A 85 10.97 9.73 10.34
CA SER A 85 11.11 9.66 11.80
C SER A 85 10.54 8.37 12.38
N TYR A 86 9.74 7.66 11.62
CA TYR A 86 9.06 6.46 12.10
C TYR A 86 9.56 5.20 11.43
N ARG A 87 10.65 5.28 10.68
CA ARG A 87 11.21 4.11 10.02
C ARG A 87 11.96 3.24 11.01
N LYS A 88 12.19 1.98 10.60
CA LYS A 88 12.90 0.99 11.41
C LYS A 88 12.17 0.63 12.68
N GLN A 89 10.85 0.81 12.69
CA GLN A 89 10.01 0.44 13.82
C GLN A 89 9.01 -0.65 13.45
N GLY A 90 9.16 -1.24 12.27
CA GLY A 90 8.27 -2.30 11.85
C GLY A 90 6.99 -1.84 11.19
N ILE A 91 6.83 -0.54 10.94
CA ILE A 91 5.59 -0.02 10.37
C ILE A 91 5.39 -0.48 8.95
N ALA A 92 6.45 -0.43 8.12
CA ALA A 92 6.34 -0.89 6.74
C ALA A 92 5.96 -2.36 6.69
N LYS A 93 6.56 -3.16 7.57
CA LYS A 93 6.24 -4.57 7.63
C LYS A 93 4.79 -4.80 8.02
N ALA A 94 4.29 -4.01 8.97
CA ALA A 94 2.89 -4.11 9.38
C ALA A 94 1.94 -3.69 8.27
N LEU A 95 2.30 -2.65 7.51
CA LEU A 95 1.51 -2.25 6.36
C LEU A 95 1.46 -3.34 5.30
N LEU A 96 2.60 -3.96 5.02
CA LEU A 96 2.64 -5.07 4.08
C LEU A 96 1.80 -6.24 4.54
N ALA A 97 1.86 -6.54 5.83
CA ALA A 97 1.06 -7.63 6.39
C ALA A 97 -0.43 -7.35 6.22
N ALA A 98 -0.84 -6.09 6.39
CA ALA A 98 -2.24 -5.73 6.19
C ALA A 98 -2.65 -5.92 4.74
N CYS A 99 -1.79 -5.54 3.80
CA CYS A 99 -2.05 -5.73 2.38
C CYS A 99 -2.16 -7.21 2.04
N GLU A 100 -1.27 -8.02 2.58
CA GLU A 100 -1.30 -9.46 2.33
C GLU A 100 -2.55 -10.11 2.89
N SER A 101 -2.95 -9.71 4.09
CA SER A 101 -4.20 -10.20 4.69
C SER A 101 -5.40 -9.86 3.82
N TRP A 102 -5.43 -8.62 3.34
CA TRP A 102 -6.51 -8.19 2.47
C TRP A 102 -6.54 -9.03 1.20
N ALA A 103 -5.38 -9.24 0.58
CA ALA A 103 -5.31 -10.02 -0.65
C ALA A 103 -5.78 -11.46 -0.42
N LYS A 104 -5.37 -12.04 0.71
CA LYS A 104 -5.82 -13.40 1.03
C LYS A 104 -7.35 -13.45 1.18
N SER A 105 -7.93 -12.43 1.79
CA SER A 105 -9.38 -12.38 1.94
C SER A 105 -10.10 -12.28 0.61
N LYS A 106 -9.40 -11.84 -0.44
CA LYS A 106 -9.94 -11.77 -1.80
C LYS A 106 -9.62 -13.01 -2.62
N GLY A 107 -9.03 -14.02 -2.02
CA GLY A 107 -8.75 -15.28 -2.69
C GLY A 107 -7.39 -15.39 -3.33
N CYS A 108 -6.51 -14.42 -3.08
CA CYS A 108 -5.17 -14.47 -3.66
C CYS A 108 -4.30 -15.50 -2.97
N ARG A 109 -3.46 -16.15 -3.75
CA ARG A 109 -2.50 -17.11 -3.23
C ARG A 109 -1.08 -16.57 -3.29
N GLU A 110 -0.88 -15.47 -3.99
CA GLU A 110 0.42 -14.85 -4.14
C GLU A 110 0.31 -13.35 -3.99
N PHE A 111 1.39 -12.74 -3.57
CA PHE A 111 1.48 -11.30 -3.41
C PHE A 111 2.83 -10.85 -3.94
N ALA A 112 2.84 -9.83 -4.79
CA ALA A 112 4.04 -9.39 -5.47
C ALA A 112 4.17 -7.87 -5.41
N SER A 113 5.35 -7.38 -5.77
CA SER A 113 5.59 -5.95 -5.83
C SER A 113 6.84 -5.68 -6.65
N ASP A 114 6.83 -4.57 -7.38
CA ASP A 114 8.04 -4.05 -7.97
C ASP A 114 8.44 -2.72 -7.33
N CYS A 115 7.81 -2.39 -6.19
CA CYS A 115 8.19 -1.19 -5.46
C CYS A 115 9.58 -1.33 -4.89
N GLU A 116 10.36 -0.29 -5.05
CA GLU A 116 11.66 -0.22 -4.41
C GLU A 116 11.49 0.24 -2.98
N LEU A 117 12.03 -0.52 -2.06
CA LEU A 117 12.03 -0.13 -0.66
C LEU A 117 13.46 0.11 -0.24
N THR A 118 13.68 1.20 0.47
CA THR A 118 15.00 1.45 1.02
C THR A 118 15.37 0.38 2.02
N ASN A 119 14.39 -0.24 2.61
CA ASN A 119 14.57 -1.32 3.55
C ASN A 119 14.13 -2.61 2.88
N THR A 120 15.06 -3.28 2.23
CA THR A 120 14.71 -4.35 1.32
C THR A 120 14.35 -5.66 1.99
N GLN A 121 14.68 -5.83 3.25
CA GLN A 121 14.37 -7.09 3.89
C GLN A 121 12.88 -7.35 3.98
N SER A 122 12.05 -6.33 3.86
CA SER A 122 10.63 -6.52 3.95
C SER A 122 10.02 -7.07 2.68
N LEU A 123 10.80 -7.21 1.61
CA LEU A 123 10.26 -7.71 0.35
C LEU A 123 10.18 -9.21 0.27
N GLN A 124 10.86 -9.92 1.15
CA GLN A 124 11.04 -11.36 0.96
C GLN A 124 9.78 -12.17 1.16
N PHE A 125 8.93 -11.75 2.06
CA PHE A 125 7.83 -12.62 2.43
C PHE A 125 6.63 -12.54 1.51
N HIS A 126 6.58 -11.61 0.58
CA HIS A 126 5.43 -11.57 -0.32
C HIS A 126 5.74 -12.13 -1.69
N LEU A 127 6.88 -12.73 -1.85
CA LEU A 127 7.14 -13.48 -3.05
C LEU A 127 6.86 -14.91 -2.76
N ARG A 128 5.82 -15.34 -2.99
CA ARG A 128 5.43 -16.59 -2.74
C ARG A 128 5.95 -17.52 -2.94
#